data_d422179380c54a85085e3ac89a59cb25
#
_entry.id   d422179380c54a85085e3ac89a59cb25
#
_cell.length_a   1.000
_cell.length_b   1.000
_cell.length_c   1.000
_cell.angle_alpha   90.00
_cell.angle_beta   90.00
_cell.angle_gamma   90.00
#
_symmetry.space_group_name_H-M   'P 1'
#
loop_
_entity.id
_entity.type
_entity.pdbx_description
1 polymer ?
#
loop_
_entity_poly.entity_id
_entity_poly.type
_entity_poly.pdbx_seq_one_letter_code
_entity_poly.pdbx_strand_id
1 'polypeptide(L)'
;MPVKSYKPTTSSRRKMSTLVFNEITKTTPEKNLVVTVKKNSGRNNQGKITVRHQGGGVKRKYRIIDFKRNKLDIEGTVVSIEYDPNRTANIALISYKDGEKRYILAPNGLKVGDKVMSGENADIKVGNTLPLANIPVGTVIHNIEMRPLKGGQLCRSAGSSAQILGREGNYVLIRLTSGETRKILGVCKATVGEVGNLDKELVKLGKAGRKRHMGIRPTVRGSVMNPNDHPHGGGEGRAPVGRKQPMTPWGKKTVGKKTRSHKARSNKFIVRGRKRGPHTR
;
A
#
# COMPACT_ATOMS: atom_id res chain seq x y z
N MET A 1 3.89 -14.95 8.74
CA MET A 1 3.87 -14.66 10.20
C MET A 1 2.59 -15.16 10.81
N PRO A 2 2.59 -15.86 11.94
CA PRO A 2 1.34 -16.31 12.52
C PRO A 2 0.53 -15.12 13.06
N VAL A 3 -0.77 -15.13 12.79
CA VAL A 3 -1.73 -14.19 13.37
C VAL A 3 -2.16 -14.72 14.74
N LYS A 4 -1.92 -13.95 15.80
CA LYS A 4 -2.36 -14.26 17.15
C LYS A 4 -3.84 -13.89 17.32
N SER A 5 -4.68 -14.86 17.60
CA SER A 5 -6.07 -14.66 18.03
C SER A 5 -6.16 -14.55 19.55
N TYR A 6 -7.13 -13.78 20.06
CA TYR A 6 -7.35 -13.62 21.48
C TYR A 6 -8.49 -14.52 21.97
N LYS A 7 -8.41 -14.94 23.25
CA LYS A 7 -9.51 -15.64 23.91
C LYS A 7 -10.77 -14.75 23.91
N PRO A 8 -11.99 -15.31 23.70
CA PRO A 8 -13.24 -14.54 23.58
C PRO A 8 -13.80 -14.09 24.95
N THR A 9 -12.99 -13.44 25.77
CA THR A 9 -13.36 -13.00 27.12
C THR A 9 -14.32 -11.81 27.12
N THR A 10 -14.33 -10.99 26.06
CA THR A 10 -15.24 -9.85 25.89
C THR A 10 -15.72 -9.78 24.44
N SER A 11 -16.79 -9.02 24.17
CA SER A 11 -17.32 -8.81 22.83
C SER A 11 -16.26 -8.29 21.86
N SER A 12 -15.38 -7.38 22.31
CA SER A 12 -14.30 -6.83 21.51
C SER A 12 -13.21 -7.87 21.19
N ARG A 13 -12.85 -8.71 22.16
CA ARG A 13 -11.80 -9.73 22.00
C ARG A 13 -12.23 -10.94 21.17
N ARG A 14 -13.52 -11.24 21.11
CA ARG A 14 -14.06 -12.37 20.36
C ARG A 14 -13.56 -12.48 18.91
N LYS A 15 -13.41 -11.36 18.24
CA LYS A 15 -12.98 -11.29 16.83
C LYS A 15 -11.65 -10.56 16.62
N MET A 16 -10.94 -10.22 17.69
CA MET A 16 -9.70 -9.46 17.59
C MET A 16 -8.53 -10.37 17.31
N SER A 17 -7.68 -9.95 16.38
CA SER A 17 -6.39 -10.58 16.13
C SER A 17 -5.27 -9.55 15.94
N THR A 18 -4.04 -9.98 16.11
CA THR A 18 -2.83 -9.16 15.90
C THR A 18 -1.75 -10.00 15.24
N LEU A 19 -0.83 -9.32 14.56
CA LEU A 19 0.39 -9.99 14.09
C LEU A 19 1.31 -10.34 15.25
N VAL A 20 2.04 -11.43 15.09
CA VAL A 20 3.20 -11.75 15.91
C VAL A 20 4.43 -11.23 15.16
N PHE A 21 5.13 -10.28 15.75
CA PHE A 21 6.22 -9.54 15.09
C PHE A 21 7.57 -10.28 15.13
N ASN A 22 7.59 -11.57 14.80
CA ASN A 22 8.81 -12.41 14.88
C ASN A 22 9.92 -11.98 13.91
N GLU A 23 9.58 -11.32 12.81
CA GLU A 23 10.55 -10.85 11.80
C GLU A 23 11.21 -9.54 12.19
N ILE A 24 10.65 -8.82 13.17
CA ILE A 24 11.16 -7.52 13.58
C ILE A 24 12.33 -7.73 14.53
N THR A 25 13.50 -7.26 14.12
CA THR A 25 14.73 -7.40 14.88
C THR A 25 15.05 -6.16 15.73
N LYS A 26 14.53 -4.98 15.35
CA LYS A 26 14.76 -3.73 16.05
C LYS A 26 13.47 -2.90 16.17
N THR A 27 13.20 -2.36 17.34
CA THR A 27 11.99 -1.55 17.63
C THR A 27 12.23 -0.05 17.52
N THR A 28 13.47 0.40 17.73
CA THR A 28 13.85 1.82 17.67
C THR A 28 14.34 2.20 16.27
N PRO A 29 13.73 3.23 15.61
CA PRO A 29 14.15 3.64 14.30
C PRO A 29 15.49 4.40 14.32
N GLU A 30 16.18 4.44 13.18
CA GLU A 30 17.37 5.25 12.95
C GLU A 30 16.98 6.75 13.01
N LYS A 31 17.59 7.52 13.93
CA LYS A 31 17.20 8.91 14.24
C LYS A 31 17.28 9.83 13.02
N ASN A 32 18.35 9.71 12.22
CA ASN A 32 18.59 10.56 11.05
C ASN A 32 17.62 10.32 9.89
N LEU A 33 16.92 9.17 9.88
CA LEU A 33 15.97 8.79 8.83
C LEU A 33 14.51 8.98 9.25
N VAL A 34 14.27 9.76 10.30
CA VAL A 34 12.92 9.96 10.84
C VAL A 34 12.55 11.43 10.88
N VAL A 35 11.38 11.75 10.31
CA VAL A 35 10.84 13.11 10.29
C VAL A 35 9.46 13.17 10.96
N THR A 36 9.12 14.34 11.49
CA THR A 36 7.80 14.60 12.07
C THR A 36 6.78 14.87 10.96
N VAL A 37 5.60 14.23 11.05
CA VAL A 37 4.50 14.44 10.10
C VAL A 37 3.44 15.32 10.72
N LYS A 38 3.13 16.44 10.08
CA LYS A 38 1.96 17.26 10.42
C LYS A 38 0.67 16.50 10.03
N LYS A 39 -0.32 16.53 10.91
CA LYS A 39 -1.64 15.91 10.68
C LYS A 39 -2.61 16.98 10.18
N ASN A 40 -3.04 16.87 8.94
CA ASN A 40 -4.02 17.78 8.37
C ASN A 40 -5.47 17.38 8.65
N SER A 41 -5.70 16.19 9.20
CA SER A 41 -7.04 15.67 9.57
C SER A 41 -8.08 15.81 8.44
N GLY A 42 -7.66 15.55 7.21
CA GLY A 42 -8.52 15.64 6.01
C GLY A 42 -8.86 17.06 5.57
N ARG A 43 -8.17 18.08 6.08
CA ARG A 43 -8.36 19.50 5.71
C ARG A 43 -7.37 19.94 4.65
N ASN A 44 -7.80 20.85 3.78
CA ASN A 44 -6.95 21.51 2.78
C ASN A 44 -6.17 22.70 3.42
N ASN A 45 -5.46 23.46 2.60
CA ASN A 45 -4.73 24.68 3.00
C ASN A 45 -5.63 25.80 3.54
N GLN A 46 -6.91 25.83 3.13
CA GLN A 46 -7.93 26.77 3.63
C GLN A 46 -8.65 26.30 4.90
N GLY A 47 -8.26 25.15 5.49
CA GLY A 47 -8.89 24.58 6.66
C GLY A 47 -10.22 23.85 6.39
N LYS A 48 -10.71 23.80 5.14
CA LYS A 48 -11.95 23.12 4.75
C LYS A 48 -11.72 21.60 4.67
N ILE A 49 -12.70 20.80 5.13
CA ILE A 49 -12.67 19.36 5.07
C ILE A 49 -12.87 18.91 3.62
N THR A 50 -11.83 18.36 3.00
CA THR A 50 -11.87 17.77 1.65
C THR A 50 -11.93 16.25 1.67
N VAL A 51 -11.39 15.61 2.72
CA VAL A 51 -11.48 14.17 2.97
C VAL A 51 -12.13 13.95 4.32
N ARG A 52 -13.38 13.47 4.32
CA ARG A 52 -14.14 13.20 5.54
C ARG A 52 -13.58 12.00 6.31
N HIS A 53 -13.96 11.90 7.59
CA HIS A 53 -13.65 10.78 8.49
C HIS A 53 -12.15 10.59 8.74
N GLN A 54 -11.37 11.65 8.67
CA GLN A 54 -9.95 11.68 9.02
C GLN A 54 -9.75 12.52 10.29
N GLY A 55 -8.81 12.11 11.14
CA GLY A 55 -8.40 12.90 12.31
C GLY A 55 -8.19 12.08 13.58
N GLY A 56 -7.55 12.70 14.56
CA GLY A 56 -7.10 12.02 15.77
C GLY A 56 -5.99 11.00 15.48
N GLY A 57 -6.04 9.86 16.18
CA GLY A 57 -5.06 8.80 16.07
C GLY A 57 -3.75 9.07 16.81
N VAL A 58 -2.92 8.04 16.92
CA VAL A 58 -1.63 8.11 17.61
C VAL A 58 -0.65 9.02 16.84
N LYS A 59 0.19 9.77 17.56
CA LYS A 59 1.29 10.54 16.96
C LYS A 59 2.28 9.58 16.30
N ARG A 60 2.61 9.81 15.04
CA ARG A 60 3.52 8.95 14.25
C ARG A 60 4.64 9.79 13.66
N LYS A 61 5.83 9.20 13.64
CA LYS A 61 6.97 9.72 12.88
C LYS A 61 7.05 9.00 11.55
N TYR A 62 7.44 9.69 10.49
CA TYR A 62 7.64 9.12 9.16
C TYR A 62 9.08 8.65 9.01
N ARG A 63 9.27 7.44 8.49
CA ARG A 63 10.58 6.92 8.07
C ARG A 63 10.80 7.29 6.62
N ILE A 64 11.95 7.87 6.32
CA ILE A 64 12.34 8.20 4.95
C ILE A 64 12.73 6.89 4.26
N ILE A 65 11.94 6.48 3.27
CA ILE A 65 12.16 5.24 2.53
C ILE A 65 12.77 5.58 1.18
N ASP A 66 13.82 4.86 0.80
CA ASP A 66 14.43 4.94 -0.52
C ASP A 66 13.60 4.17 -1.55
N PHE A 67 12.59 4.84 -2.12
CA PHE A 67 11.82 4.29 -3.23
C PHE A 67 12.52 4.42 -4.57
N LYS A 68 13.56 5.27 -4.67
CA LYS A 68 14.28 5.52 -5.92
C LYS A 68 15.38 4.51 -6.18
N ARG A 69 15.95 3.97 -5.11
CA ARG A 69 17.07 3.02 -5.22
C ARG A 69 18.15 3.53 -6.17
N ASN A 70 18.51 4.82 -5.99
CA ASN A 70 19.42 5.53 -6.88
C ASN A 70 20.91 5.34 -6.55
N LYS A 71 21.25 4.59 -5.51
CA LYS A 71 22.61 4.21 -5.17
C LYS A 71 22.97 2.97 -5.97
N LEU A 72 23.64 3.19 -7.10
CA LEU A 72 23.93 2.15 -8.10
C LEU A 72 25.24 1.46 -7.78
N ASP A 73 25.29 0.16 -8.05
CA ASP A 73 26.46 -0.72 -8.04
C ASP A 73 27.24 -0.74 -6.72
N ILE A 74 26.60 -0.26 -5.62
CA ILE A 74 27.15 -0.33 -4.27
C ILE A 74 26.36 -1.35 -3.46
N GLU A 75 27.08 -2.31 -2.92
CA GLU A 75 26.51 -3.34 -2.06
C GLU A 75 26.15 -2.77 -0.69
N GLY A 76 24.95 -3.06 -0.22
CA GLY A 76 24.46 -2.73 1.11
C GLY A 76 24.08 -3.99 1.88
N THR A 77 24.34 -4.00 3.17
CA THR A 77 24.00 -5.12 4.07
C THR A 77 22.76 -4.77 4.88
N VAL A 78 21.84 -5.72 5.03
CA VAL A 78 20.65 -5.59 5.88
C VAL A 78 21.06 -5.62 7.34
N VAL A 79 20.88 -4.50 8.05
CA VAL A 79 21.24 -4.35 9.47
C VAL A 79 20.10 -4.77 10.37
N SER A 80 18.87 -4.36 10.04
CA SER A 80 17.68 -4.65 10.83
C SER A 80 16.41 -4.65 10.00
N ILE A 81 15.39 -5.37 10.48
CA ILE A 81 14.01 -5.31 9.98
C ILE A 81 13.18 -4.61 11.05
N GLU A 82 12.43 -3.58 10.66
CA GLU A 82 11.74 -2.67 11.57
C GLU A 82 10.25 -2.49 11.20
N TYR A 83 9.45 -2.17 12.21
CA TYR A 83 8.05 -1.80 12.05
C TYR A 83 7.92 -0.33 11.63
N ASP A 84 7.09 -0.05 10.60
CA ASP A 84 6.69 1.32 10.25
C ASP A 84 5.18 1.53 10.49
N PRO A 85 4.78 2.49 11.37
CA PRO A 85 3.37 2.77 11.63
C PRO A 85 2.64 3.45 10.46
N ASN A 86 3.34 3.88 9.41
CA ASN A 86 2.77 4.61 8.29
C ASN A 86 2.43 3.70 7.09
N ARG A 87 2.86 2.44 7.15
CA ARG A 87 2.61 1.46 6.09
C ARG A 87 2.25 0.09 6.63
N THR A 88 1.76 -0.76 5.76
CA THR A 88 1.42 -2.14 6.12
C THR A 88 2.63 -3.08 6.07
N ALA A 89 3.60 -2.77 5.19
CA ALA A 89 4.84 -3.52 5.03
C ALA A 89 5.84 -3.18 6.14
N ASN A 90 6.68 -4.16 6.52
CA ASN A 90 7.88 -3.92 7.30
C ASN A 90 8.93 -3.22 6.43
N ILE A 91 9.92 -2.59 7.06
CA ILE A 91 11.03 -1.91 6.40
C ILE A 91 12.35 -2.53 6.84
N ALA A 92 13.35 -2.51 5.97
CA ALA A 92 14.69 -2.96 6.28
C ALA A 92 15.67 -1.78 6.26
N LEU A 93 16.50 -1.68 7.28
CA LEU A 93 17.61 -0.74 7.35
C LEU A 93 18.81 -1.34 6.64
N ILE A 94 19.29 -0.67 5.60
CA ILE A 94 20.46 -1.05 4.84
C ILE A 94 21.63 -0.14 5.21
N SER A 95 22.78 -0.72 5.49
CA SER A 95 24.07 -0.01 5.61
C SER A 95 24.90 -0.31 4.39
N TYR A 96 25.29 0.72 3.67
CA TYR A 96 26.15 0.62 2.51
C TYR A 96 27.63 0.66 2.92
N LYS A 97 28.51 0.17 2.04
CA LYS A 97 29.98 0.13 2.30
C LYS A 97 30.59 1.51 2.58
N ASP A 98 29.98 2.57 2.09
CA ASP A 98 30.38 3.97 2.33
C ASP A 98 29.83 4.57 3.65
N GLY A 99 29.19 3.76 4.49
CA GLY A 99 28.62 4.17 5.77
C GLY A 99 27.21 4.80 5.70
N GLU A 100 26.69 5.11 4.50
CA GLU A 100 25.34 5.65 4.37
C GLU A 100 24.30 4.59 4.74
N LYS A 101 23.27 5.01 5.48
CA LYS A 101 22.14 4.15 5.84
C LYS A 101 20.88 4.59 5.12
N ARG A 102 20.09 3.64 4.62
CA ARG A 102 18.78 3.90 4.01
C ARG A 102 17.76 2.84 4.41
N TYR A 103 16.50 3.26 4.50
CA TYR A 103 15.39 2.30 4.62
C TYR A 103 14.89 1.88 3.25
N ILE A 104 14.60 0.59 3.10
CA ILE A 104 13.89 0.03 1.96
C ILE A 104 12.65 -0.71 2.43
N LEU A 105 11.73 -1.07 1.52
CA LEU A 105 10.68 -2.03 1.83
C LEU A 105 11.32 -3.41 2.06
N ALA A 106 10.92 -4.09 3.13
CA ALA A 106 11.39 -5.44 3.39
C ALA A 106 10.62 -6.45 2.50
N PRO A 107 11.26 -7.09 1.52
CA PRO A 107 10.64 -8.17 0.77
C PRO A 107 10.50 -9.42 1.65
N ASN A 108 9.60 -10.31 1.24
CA ASN A 108 9.40 -11.59 1.87
C ASN A 108 10.67 -12.45 1.76
N GLY A 109 11.09 -13.05 2.86
CA GLY A 109 12.29 -13.90 2.93
C GLY A 109 13.63 -13.17 3.15
N LEU A 110 13.65 -11.81 3.16
CA LEU A 110 14.87 -11.06 3.48
C LEU A 110 15.25 -11.23 4.95
N LYS A 111 16.52 -11.45 5.23
CA LYS A 111 17.06 -11.64 6.58
C LYS A 111 18.13 -10.60 6.89
N VAL A 112 18.41 -10.43 8.18
CA VAL A 112 19.55 -9.62 8.64
C VAL A 112 20.84 -10.29 8.19
N GLY A 113 21.78 -9.50 7.68
CA GLY A 113 23.04 -9.96 7.08
C GLY A 113 22.98 -10.18 5.57
N ASP A 114 21.79 -10.25 4.97
CA ASP A 114 21.67 -10.38 3.52
C ASP A 114 22.24 -9.13 2.82
N LYS A 115 22.80 -9.35 1.64
CA LYS A 115 23.34 -8.29 0.79
C LYS A 115 22.35 -7.91 -0.29
N VAL A 116 22.17 -6.61 -0.49
CA VAL A 116 21.28 -6.03 -1.51
C VAL A 116 22.01 -5.00 -2.34
N MET A 117 21.74 -4.99 -3.62
CA MET A 117 22.36 -4.08 -4.58
C MET A 117 21.29 -3.48 -5.52
N SER A 118 21.58 -2.34 -6.09
CA SER A 118 20.75 -1.69 -7.10
C SER A 118 21.64 -1.32 -8.28
N GLY A 119 21.32 -1.75 -9.48
CA GLY A 119 22.11 -1.47 -10.68
C GLY A 119 21.70 -2.34 -11.86
N GLU A 120 22.30 -2.10 -13.00
CA GLU A 120 22.05 -2.90 -14.20
C GLU A 120 22.66 -4.31 -14.11
N ASN A 121 23.79 -4.40 -13.38
CA ASN A 121 24.56 -5.64 -13.19
C ASN A 121 24.22 -6.38 -11.88
N ALA A 122 23.16 -5.96 -11.18
CA ALA A 122 22.75 -6.62 -9.95
C ALA A 122 22.20 -8.02 -10.23
N ASP A 123 22.57 -9.00 -9.39
CA ASP A 123 22.03 -10.37 -9.46
C ASP A 123 20.48 -10.36 -9.29
N ILE A 124 19.83 -11.36 -9.87
CA ILE A 124 18.38 -11.55 -9.73
C ILE A 124 18.07 -12.24 -8.39
N LYS A 125 18.37 -11.53 -7.29
CA LYS A 125 18.13 -11.98 -5.91
C LYS A 125 17.05 -11.12 -5.26
N VAL A 126 16.33 -11.70 -4.28
CA VAL A 126 15.30 -10.98 -3.53
C VAL A 126 15.89 -9.74 -2.86
N GLY A 127 15.27 -8.57 -3.08
CA GLY A 127 15.73 -7.29 -2.53
C GLY A 127 16.60 -6.46 -3.47
N ASN A 128 17.16 -7.06 -4.52
CA ASN A 128 17.92 -6.35 -5.54
C ASN A 128 16.98 -5.57 -6.48
N THR A 129 17.47 -4.43 -6.96
CA THR A 129 16.69 -3.54 -7.83
C THR A 129 17.40 -3.38 -9.16
N LEU A 130 16.69 -3.69 -10.25
CA LEU A 130 17.17 -3.63 -11.62
C LEU A 130 16.21 -2.86 -12.53
N PRO A 131 16.68 -2.40 -13.70
CA PRO A 131 15.80 -2.01 -14.80
C PRO A 131 14.91 -3.19 -15.22
N LEU A 132 13.64 -2.93 -15.54
CA LEU A 132 12.68 -3.97 -15.93
C LEU A 132 13.13 -4.75 -17.16
N ALA A 133 13.88 -4.11 -18.07
CA ALA A 133 14.45 -4.78 -19.24
C ALA A 133 15.42 -5.91 -18.89
N ASN A 134 16.12 -5.83 -17.74
CA ASN A 134 17.13 -6.81 -17.33
C ASN A 134 16.55 -7.95 -16.47
N ILE A 135 15.29 -7.84 -16.04
CA ILE A 135 14.66 -8.85 -15.20
C ILE A 135 13.98 -9.91 -16.09
N PRO A 136 14.19 -11.22 -15.89
CA PRO A 136 13.57 -12.28 -16.68
C PRO A 136 12.04 -12.27 -16.63
N VAL A 137 11.42 -12.76 -17.69
CA VAL A 137 9.98 -13.00 -17.75
C VAL A 137 9.58 -14.06 -16.72
N GLY A 138 8.41 -13.90 -16.11
CA GLY A 138 7.93 -14.79 -15.04
C GLY A 138 8.34 -14.35 -13.64
N THR A 139 9.38 -13.51 -13.50
CA THR A 139 9.87 -13.04 -12.21
C THR A 139 8.82 -12.22 -11.47
N VAL A 140 8.71 -12.46 -10.15
CA VAL A 140 7.88 -11.67 -9.23
C VAL A 140 8.66 -10.45 -8.77
N ILE A 141 8.04 -9.28 -8.84
CA ILE A 141 8.66 -7.98 -8.55
C ILE A 141 7.75 -7.09 -7.70
N HIS A 142 8.34 -6.13 -7.00
CA HIS A 142 7.63 -5.10 -6.23
C HIS A 142 8.32 -3.74 -6.35
N ASN A 143 7.81 -2.72 -5.69
CA ASN A 143 8.36 -1.34 -5.71
C ASN A 143 8.65 -0.82 -7.12
N ILE A 144 7.68 -0.95 -8.02
CA ILE A 144 7.85 -0.74 -9.46
C ILE A 144 7.68 0.74 -9.79
N GLU A 145 8.61 1.29 -10.55
CA GLU A 145 8.49 2.64 -11.11
C GLU A 145 7.47 2.69 -12.26
N MET A 146 6.76 3.80 -12.36
CA MET A 146 5.88 4.10 -13.50
C MET A 146 6.51 5.05 -14.51
N ARG A 147 7.51 5.81 -14.07
CA ARG A 147 8.31 6.74 -14.88
C ARG A 147 9.75 6.66 -14.40
N PRO A 148 10.73 6.71 -15.29
CA PRO A 148 12.13 6.64 -14.91
C PRO A 148 12.50 7.70 -13.86
N LEU A 149 13.34 7.33 -12.91
CA LEU A 149 13.91 8.17 -11.84
C LEU A 149 12.90 8.77 -10.85
N LYS A 150 11.60 8.44 -10.98
CA LYS A 150 10.58 8.94 -10.06
C LYS A 150 10.50 8.15 -8.76
N GLY A 151 11.05 6.96 -8.73
CA GLY A 151 10.95 6.00 -7.62
C GLY A 151 9.71 5.10 -7.73
N GLY A 152 9.75 3.99 -7.01
CA GLY A 152 8.69 2.98 -7.03
C GLY A 152 7.33 3.53 -6.58
N GLN A 153 6.28 3.22 -7.32
CA GLN A 153 4.91 3.67 -7.08
C GLN A 153 3.91 2.53 -6.95
N LEU A 154 4.15 1.40 -7.63
CA LEU A 154 3.28 0.23 -7.61
C LEU A 154 3.84 -0.86 -6.68
N CYS A 155 2.97 -1.71 -6.16
CA CYS A 155 3.30 -2.87 -5.32
C CYS A 155 4.22 -2.50 -4.13
N ARG A 156 3.72 -1.64 -3.22
CA ARG A 156 4.43 -1.19 -2.02
C ARG A 156 3.77 -1.60 -0.71
N SER A 157 2.56 -2.12 -0.77
CA SER A 157 1.84 -2.60 0.42
C SER A 157 2.26 -4.02 0.78
N ALA A 158 2.04 -4.42 2.04
CA ALA A 158 2.28 -5.80 2.50
C ALA A 158 1.61 -6.82 1.57
N GLY A 159 2.33 -7.88 1.21
CA GLY A 159 1.85 -8.94 0.33
C GLY A 159 1.57 -8.53 -1.11
N SER A 160 1.93 -7.31 -1.52
CA SER A 160 1.73 -6.90 -2.91
C SER A 160 2.94 -7.25 -3.76
N SER A 161 2.64 -7.72 -4.97
CA SER A 161 3.64 -8.07 -5.97
C SER A 161 3.07 -7.82 -7.36
N ALA A 162 3.90 -7.96 -8.37
CA ALA A 162 3.51 -8.02 -9.77
C ALA A 162 4.39 -9.03 -10.49
N GLN A 163 3.94 -9.54 -11.62
CA GLN A 163 4.68 -10.51 -12.41
C GLN A 163 4.97 -9.93 -13.79
N ILE A 164 6.19 -10.10 -14.26
CA ILE A 164 6.58 -9.78 -15.63
C ILE A 164 6.02 -10.85 -16.55
N LEU A 165 5.23 -10.45 -17.56
CA LEU A 165 4.61 -11.37 -18.51
C LEU A 165 5.38 -11.46 -19.83
N GLY A 166 6.06 -10.38 -20.22
CA GLY A 166 6.76 -10.33 -21.51
C GLY A 166 7.33 -8.95 -21.79
N ARG A 167 7.97 -8.81 -22.92
CA ARG A 167 8.55 -7.56 -23.42
C ARG A 167 7.98 -7.23 -24.80
N GLU A 168 7.75 -5.98 -25.08
CA GLU A 168 7.21 -5.48 -26.33
C GLU A 168 7.93 -4.17 -26.70
N GLY A 169 8.93 -4.26 -27.55
CA GLY A 169 9.81 -3.14 -27.86
C GLY A 169 10.45 -2.55 -26.61
N ASN A 170 10.31 -1.26 -26.41
CA ASN A 170 10.84 -0.56 -25.23
C ASN A 170 9.99 -0.74 -23.96
N TYR A 171 8.90 -1.51 -24.02
CA TYR A 171 7.99 -1.71 -22.90
C TYR A 171 8.05 -3.13 -22.36
N VAL A 172 7.83 -3.25 -21.07
CA VAL A 172 7.65 -4.51 -20.35
C VAL A 172 6.19 -4.63 -19.93
N LEU A 173 5.59 -5.78 -20.16
CA LEU A 173 4.22 -6.12 -19.77
C LEU A 173 4.23 -6.67 -18.35
N ILE A 174 3.50 -6.02 -17.45
CA ILE A 174 3.43 -6.38 -16.04
C ILE A 174 2.00 -6.65 -15.63
N ARG A 175 1.76 -7.79 -14.98
CA ARG A 175 0.48 -8.14 -14.36
C ARG A 175 0.50 -7.79 -12.88
N LEU A 176 -0.39 -6.90 -12.47
CA LEU A 176 -0.60 -6.51 -11.08
C LEU A 176 -1.50 -7.51 -10.33
N THR A 177 -1.49 -7.47 -8.99
CA THR A 177 -2.38 -8.27 -8.12
C THR A 177 -3.87 -8.09 -8.43
N SER A 178 -4.27 -6.92 -8.94
CA SER A 178 -5.64 -6.64 -9.39
C SER A 178 -6.04 -7.38 -10.67
N GLY A 179 -5.10 -8.08 -11.33
CA GLY A 179 -5.27 -8.69 -12.65
C GLY A 179 -5.13 -7.70 -13.82
N GLU A 180 -4.87 -6.41 -13.55
CA GLU A 180 -4.58 -5.43 -14.59
C GLU A 180 -3.20 -5.70 -15.21
N THR A 181 -3.14 -5.75 -16.54
CA THR A 181 -1.89 -5.84 -17.29
C THR A 181 -1.55 -4.48 -17.86
N ARG A 182 -0.33 -4.00 -17.60
CA ARG A 182 0.15 -2.69 -18.03
C ARG A 182 1.48 -2.78 -18.76
N LYS A 183 1.68 -1.82 -19.67
CA LYS A 183 2.97 -1.51 -20.30
C LYS A 183 3.71 -0.50 -19.44
N ILE A 184 4.96 -0.81 -19.09
CA ILE A 184 5.89 0.10 -18.38
C ILE A 184 7.19 0.12 -19.16
N LEU A 185 7.85 1.29 -19.23
CA LEU A 185 9.13 1.43 -19.93
C LEU A 185 10.18 0.50 -19.31
N GLY A 186 10.97 -0.17 -20.14
CA GLY A 186 12.02 -1.10 -19.70
C GLY A 186 13.11 -0.49 -18.83
N VAL A 187 13.39 0.81 -19.01
CA VAL A 187 14.33 1.58 -18.17
C VAL A 187 13.83 1.89 -16.77
N CYS A 188 12.51 1.75 -16.50
CA CYS A 188 11.97 1.86 -15.15
C CYS A 188 12.50 0.74 -14.27
N LYS A 189 12.77 1.04 -13.01
CA LYS A 189 13.32 0.09 -12.04
C LYS A 189 12.21 -0.65 -11.29
N ALA A 190 12.53 -1.87 -10.88
CA ALA A 190 11.73 -2.64 -9.95
C ALA A 190 12.63 -3.48 -9.03
N THR A 191 12.12 -3.85 -7.86
CA THR A 191 12.82 -4.71 -6.90
C THR A 191 12.30 -6.13 -7.04
N VAL A 192 13.21 -7.11 -7.06
CA VAL A 192 12.90 -8.55 -7.16
C VAL A 192 12.26 -9.05 -5.87
N GLY A 193 11.27 -9.93 -6.00
CA GLY A 193 10.51 -10.53 -4.90
C GLY A 193 9.16 -9.84 -4.64
N GLU A 194 8.45 -10.29 -3.63
CA GLU A 194 7.19 -9.70 -3.14
C GLU A 194 7.40 -8.95 -1.82
N VAL A 195 6.52 -8.02 -1.49
CA VAL A 195 6.59 -7.29 -0.22
C VAL A 195 6.22 -8.22 0.94
N GLY A 196 7.02 -8.22 1.99
CA GLY A 196 6.81 -9.04 3.20
C GLY A 196 5.54 -8.68 3.98
N ASN A 197 5.38 -9.31 5.16
CA ASN A 197 4.23 -9.16 6.07
C ASN A 197 2.90 -9.60 5.42
N LEU A 198 2.87 -10.77 4.77
CA LEU A 198 1.74 -11.31 4.01
C LEU A 198 0.45 -11.39 4.84
N ASP A 199 0.54 -11.82 6.09
CA ASP A 199 -0.62 -12.04 6.97
C ASP A 199 -1.28 -10.74 7.49
N LYS A 200 -0.78 -9.58 7.06
CA LYS A 200 -1.33 -8.29 7.50
C LYS A 200 -2.80 -8.11 7.15
N GLU A 201 -3.25 -8.65 6.04
CA GLU A 201 -4.65 -8.58 5.60
C GLU A 201 -5.59 -9.42 6.48
N LEU A 202 -5.08 -10.49 7.10
CA LEU A 202 -5.85 -11.40 7.95
C LEU A 202 -6.18 -10.79 9.33
N VAL A 203 -5.56 -9.66 9.68
CA VAL A 203 -5.73 -9.02 10.99
C VAL A 203 -7.11 -8.39 11.13
N LYS A 204 -7.86 -8.85 12.13
CA LYS A 204 -9.17 -8.31 12.52
C LYS A 204 -9.01 -7.32 13.65
N LEU A 205 -9.47 -6.09 13.46
CA LEU A 205 -9.34 -5.02 14.46
C LEU A 205 -10.17 -5.26 15.72
N GLY A 206 -11.35 -5.88 15.59
CA GLY A 206 -12.23 -6.31 16.67
C GLY A 206 -13.02 -5.19 17.37
N LYS A 207 -12.50 -3.96 17.45
CA LYS A 207 -13.18 -2.82 18.11
C LYS A 207 -12.96 -1.49 17.38
N ALA A 208 -13.93 -0.58 17.50
CA ALA A 208 -13.90 0.76 16.92
C ALA A 208 -12.72 1.60 17.41
N GLY A 209 -12.33 1.47 18.68
CA GLY A 209 -11.19 2.20 19.24
C GLY A 209 -9.87 1.96 18.51
N ARG A 210 -9.62 0.76 17.96
CA ARG A 210 -8.43 0.51 17.14
C ARG A 210 -8.44 1.32 15.84
N LYS A 211 -9.61 1.48 15.20
CA LYS A 211 -9.77 2.38 14.04
C LYS A 211 -9.53 3.84 14.43
N ARG A 212 -10.03 4.25 15.61
CA ARG A 212 -9.78 5.61 16.13
C ARG A 212 -8.29 5.89 16.34
N HIS A 213 -7.53 4.94 16.88
CA HIS A 213 -6.06 5.05 17.02
C HIS A 213 -5.35 5.16 15.67
N MET A 214 -5.90 4.60 14.61
CA MET A 214 -5.36 4.74 13.24
C MET A 214 -5.68 6.10 12.59
N GLY A 215 -6.46 6.95 13.26
CA GLY A 215 -6.87 8.27 12.74
C GLY A 215 -8.15 8.26 11.90
N ILE A 216 -8.91 7.17 11.96
CA ILE A 216 -10.19 7.04 11.24
C ILE A 216 -11.31 7.45 12.19
N ARG A 217 -12.06 8.50 11.84
CA ARG A 217 -13.25 8.95 12.58
C ARG A 217 -14.46 8.11 12.23
N PRO A 218 -15.48 8.03 13.11
CA PRO A 218 -16.74 7.35 12.84
C PRO A 218 -17.43 7.88 11.57
N THR A 219 -18.12 6.99 10.88
CA THR A 219 -18.94 7.32 9.69
C THR A 219 -20.39 7.06 10.02
N VAL A 220 -21.24 8.06 9.78
CA VAL A 220 -22.70 7.96 9.90
C VAL A 220 -23.27 7.49 8.57
N ARG A 221 -24.21 6.55 8.59
CA ARG A 221 -24.91 6.06 7.40
C ARG A 221 -25.88 7.11 6.88
N GLY A 222 -26.03 7.24 5.56
CA GLY A 222 -26.98 8.17 4.98
C GLY A 222 -28.45 7.91 5.37
N SER A 223 -28.83 6.64 5.62
CA SER A 223 -30.18 6.24 6.02
C SER A 223 -30.60 6.66 7.44
N VAL A 224 -29.66 7.18 8.26
CA VAL A 224 -29.97 7.74 9.60
C VAL A 224 -29.80 9.26 9.66
N MET A 225 -29.70 9.88 8.51
CA MET A 225 -29.67 11.34 8.36
C MET A 225 -31.03 11.86 7.96
N ASN A 226 -31.20 13.18 8.02
CA ASN A 226 -32.40 13.84 7.52
C ASN A 226 -32.45 13.84 5.98
N PRO A 227 -33.65 14.00 5.37
CA PRO A 227 -33.78 14.03 3.89
C PRO A 227 -32.96 15.11 3.19
N ASN A 228 -32.75 16.26 3.85
CA ASN A 228 -31.93 17.35 3.34
C ASN A 228 -30.43 17.08 3.37
N ASP A 229 -29.97 16.19 4.26
CA ASP A 229 -28.55 15.88 4.45
C ASP A 229 -28.05 14.75 3.54
N HIS A 230 -28.95 13.82 3.18
CA HIS A 230 -28.59 12.66 2.37
C HIS A 230 -29.79 12.14 1.55
N PRO A 231 -29.57 11.71 0.27
CA PRO A 231 -30.64 11.12 -0.56
C PRO A 231 -31.30 9.85 0.02
N HIS A 232 -30.67 9.22 1.03
CA HIS A 232 -31.22 8.05 1.74
C HIS A 232 -31.84 8.44 3.09
N GLY A 233 -31.89 9.73 3.42
CA GLY A 233 -32.41 10.22 4.69
C GLY A 233 -33.93 10.18 4.78
N GLY A 234 -34.43 10.27 6.01
CA GLY A 234 -35.85 10.26 6.32
C GLY A 234 -36.43 8.89 6.58
N GLY A 235 -37.72 8.86 6.96
CA GLY A 235 -38.48 7.65 7.31
C GLY A 235 -38.50 7.34 8.79
N GLU A 236 -39.37 6.42 9.18
CA GLU A 236 -39.55 5.94 10.55
C GLU A 236 -38.64 4.75 10.85
N GLY A 237 -38.06 4.74 12.06
CA GLY A 237 -37.26 3.65 12.58
C GLY A 237 -36.06 3.27 11.67
N ARG A 238 -35.95 2.00 11.29
CA ARG A 238 -34.93 1.49 10.39
C ARG A 238 -35.39 1.58 8.93
N ALA A 239 -35.33 2.79 8.35
CA ALA A 239 -35.71 3.01 6.96
C ALA A 239 -34.74 2.33 5.96
N PRO A 240 -35.24 1.78 4.84
CA PRO A 240 -34.43 1.24 3.74
C PRO A 240 -33.77 2.37 2.93
N VAL A 241 -32.92 2.01 1.98
CA VAL A 241 -32.29 2.97 1.06
C VAL A 241 -33.33 3.70 0.18
N GLY A 242 -34.49 3.07 -0.10
CA GLY A 242 -35.62 3.66 -0.82
C GLY A 242 -35.34 4.05 -2.28
N ARG A 243 -34.23 3.59 -2.88
CA ARG A 243 -33.84 3.90 -4.25
C ARG A 243 -33.30 2.67 -4.98
N LYS A 244 -33.41 2.67 -6.32
CA LYS A 244 -32.91 1.56 -7.16
C LYS A 244 -31.43 1.24 -6.93
N GLN A 245 -30.63 2.23 -6.53
CA GLN A 245 -29.20 2.05 -6.23
C GLN A 245 -28.78 2.96 -5.09
N PRO A 246 -27.81 2.54 -4.24
CA PRO A 246 -27.20 3.42 -3.25
C PRO A 246 -26.56 4.64 -3.89
N MET A 247 -26.67 5.79 -3.23
CA MET A 247 -26.16 7.07 -3.69
C MET A 247 -25.19 7.68 -2.68
N THR A 248 -24.33 8.56 -3.18
CA THR A 248 -23.51 9.44 -2.34
C THR A 248 -24.35 10.59 -1.80
N PRO A 249 -23.88 11.38 -0.80
CA PRO A 249 -24.57 12.61 -0.35
C PRO A 249 -24.90 13.59 -1.47
N TRP A 250 -24.16 13.56 -2.55
CA TRP A 250 -24.34 14.41 -3.74
C TRP A 250 -25.20 13.77 -4.85
N GLY A 251 -25.95 12.72 -4.54
CA GLY A 251 -26.85 12.06 -5.48
C GLY A 251 -26.20 11.20 -6.56
N LYS A 252 -24.87 10.99 -6.51
CA LYS A 252 -24.18 10.14 -7.48
C LYS A 252 -24.32 8.67 -7.12
N LYS A 253 -24.62 7.81 -8.09
CA LYS A 253 -24.66 6.35 -7.92
C LYS A 253 -23.32 5.81 -7.43
N THR A 254 -23.31 4.93 -6.42
CA THR A 254 -22.09 4.37 -5.83
C THR A 254 -21.73 3.01 -6.40
N VAL A 255 -22.69 2.23 -6.89
CA VAL A 255 -22.48 0.88 -7.43
C VAL A 255 -22.50 0.92 -8.97
N GLY A 256 -21.57 0.20 -9.59
CA GLY A 256 -21.53 0.01 -11.06
C GLY A 256 -21.02 1.21 -11.86
N LYS A 257 -20.84 2.39 -11.27
CA LYS A 257 -20.34 3.57 -11.99
C LYS A 257 -18.83 3.47 -12.22
N LYS A 258 -18.40 3.50 -13.48
CA LYS A 258 -16.99 3.65 -13.85
C LYS A 258 -16.55 5.08 -13.57
N THR A 259 -15.59 5.27 -12.65
CA THR A 259 -15.08 6.59 -12.25
C THR A 259 -13.81 7.00 -13.00
N ARG A 260 -13.09 6.04 -13.61
CA ARG A 260 -11.92 6.32 -14.44
C ARG A 260 -12.35 7.08 -15.70
N SER A 261 -11.69 8.20 -15.99
CA SER A 261 -11.97 8.97 -17.22
C SER A 261 -11.57 8.16 -18.47
N HIS A 262 -12.43 8.14 -19.47
CA HIS A 262 -12.12 7.53 -20.78
C HIS A 262 -10.96 8.25 -21.49
N LYS A 263 -10.81 9.56 -21.26
CA LYS A 263 -9.75 10.40 -21.83
C LYS A 263 -8.44 10.40 -21.00
N ALA A 264 -8.32 9.54 -19.96
CA ALA A 264 -7.11 9.48 -19.15
C ALA A 264 -5.91 9.06 -20.00
N ARG A 265 -4.86 9.89 -20.04
CA ARG A 265 -3.63 9.64 -20.82
C ARG A 265 -2.97 8.28 -20.54
N SER A 266 -3.15 7.76 -19.33
CA SER A 266 -2.62 6.45 -18.92
C SER A 266 -3.40 5.25 -19.47
N ASN A 267 -4.53 5.45 -20.18
CA ASN A 267 -5.29 4.34 -20.77
C ASN A 267 -4.50 3.58 -21.83
N LYS A 268 -3.65 4.29 -22.61
CA LYS A 268 -2.79 3.70 -23.63
C LYS A 268 -1.78 2.67 -23.10
N PHE A 269 -1.48 2.72 -21.81
CA PHE A 269 -0.57 1.78 -21.16
C PHE A 269 -1.28 0.58 -20.51
N ILE A 270 -2.61 0.50 -20.54
CA ILE A 270 -3.38 -0.62 -20.02
C ILE A 270 -3.74 -1.55 -21.18
N VAL A 271 -3.15 -2.74 -21.17
CA VAL A 271 -3.46 -3.79 -22.16
C VAL A 271 -4.73 -4.52 -21.76
N ARG A 272 -4.81 -4.92 -20.50
CA ARG A 272 -5.98 -5.60 -19.93
C ARG A 272 -6.37 -4.91 -18.64
N GLY A 273 -7.63 -4.51 -18.51
CA GLY A 273 -8.17 -3.93 -17.27
C GLY A 273 -8.26 -4.95 -16.15
N ARG A 274 -8.41 -4.45 -14.91
CA ARG A 274 -8.64 -5.32 -13.74
C ARG A 274 -9.88 -6.20 -13.92
N LYS A 275 -9.90 -7.37 -13.28
CA LYS A 275 -11.09 -8.24 -13.26
C LYS A 275 -12.29 -7.46 -12.72
N ARG A 276 -13.42 -7.58 -13.40
CA ARG A 276 -14.69 -7.01 -12.90
C ARG A 276 -15.23 -7.89 -11.80
N GLY A 277 -15.83 -7.30 -10.78
CA GLY A 277 -16.57 -8.04 -9.76
C GLY A 277 -17.82 -8.71 -10.35
N PRO A 278 -18.39 -9.72 -9.69
CA PRO A 278 -19.52 -10.48 -10.20
C PRO A 278 -20.77 -9.62 -10.47
N HIS A 279 -20.90 -8.46 -9.83
CA HIS A 279 -22.05 -7.54 -9.96
C HIS A 279 -21.80 -6.36 -10.92
N THR A 280 -20.69 -6.33 -11.64
CA THR A 280 -20.38 -5.29 -12.64
C THR A 280 -20.51 -5.85 -14.04
N ARG A 281 -21.67 -5.67 -14.67
CA ARG A 281 -21.88 -5.86 -16.11
C ARG A 281 -21.31 -4.71 -16.94
#